data_16b49558819b9ad6fd47400ad3ba33de
#
_entry.id   16b49558819b9ad6fd47400ad3ba33de
#
_cell.length_a   1.000
_cell.length_b   1.000
_cell.length_c   1.000
_cell.angle_alpha   90.00
_cell.angle_beta   90.00
_cell.angle_gamma   90.00
#
_symmetry.space_group_name_H-M   'P 1'
#
loop_
_entity.id
_entity.type
_entity.pdbx_description
1 polymer ?
#
loop_
_entity_poly.entity_id
_entity_poly.type
_entity_poly.pdbx_seq_one_letter_code
_entity_poly.pdbx_strand_id
1 'polypeptide(L)'
;MQVLDDVSLEIGSGEFAVLMGASGSGKSTLLNLIGAVDRPTRGRLFLGDTDIAKLDDKQLTMMRRASIGYIFQFFNLIPTLNVFENVAFPLSLARAAKGEIRSRVKDVLERVGLPHRATHYPSELSGGEMQRVAIGRAIVHHPPLILADEPTGNLDSRNGDIVLGLIRSLHEERRPTVIMATHSEHAASFGDYIVHVADGRITR
;
A
#
# COMPACT_ATOMS: atom_id res chain seq x y z
N MET A 1 -23.23 -10.00 -6.69
CA MET A 1 -22.36 -11.18 -6.46
C MET A 1 -21.67 -10.95 -5.11
N GLN A 2 -21.74 -11.90 -4.18
CA GLN A 2 -21.05 -11.82 -2.90
C GLN A 2 -19.59 -12.17 -3.13
N VAL A 3 -18.65 -11.28 -2.71
CA VAL A 3 -17.20 -11.48 -2.91
C VAL A 3 -16.54 -11.90 -1.60
N LEU A 4 -17.01 -11.36 -0.47
CA LEU A 4 -16.54 -11.73 0.86
C LEU A 4 -17.73 -12.27 1.67
N ASP A 5 -17.50 -13.35 2.40
CA ASP A 5 -18.53 -14.04 3.17
C ASP A 5 -18.02 -14.39 4.57
N ASP A 6 -18.61 -13.75 5.58
CA ASP A 6 -18.32 -13.96 7.01
C ASP A 6 -16.82 -13.89 7.38
N VAL A 7 -16.16 -12.81 6.93
CA VAL A 7 -14.76 -12.55 7.21
C VAL A 7 -14.60 -11.91 8.58
N SER A 8 -13.85 -12.57 9.49
CA SER A 8 -13.39 -12.01 10.75
C SER A 8 -11.86 -12.04 10.80
N LEU A 9 -11.23 -10.88 10.92
CA LEU A 9 -9.78 -10.73 10.91
C LEU A 9 -9.38 -9.63 11.88
N GLU A 10 -8.36 -9.89 12.68
CA GLU A 10 -7.69 -8.90 13.51
C GLU A 10 -6.20 -8.89 13.17
N ILE A 11 -5.65 -7.69 12.95
CA ILE A 11 -4.23 -7.46 12.66
C ILE A 11 -3.72 -6.43 13.65
N GLY A 12 -2.69 -6.80 14.39
CA GLY A 12 -2.09 -5.95 15.40
C GLY A 12 -1.34 -4.76 14.81
N SER A 13 -1.27 -3.67 15.56
CA SER A 13 -0.47 -2.51 15.17
C SER A 13 1.01 -2.89 15.07
N GLY A 14 1.66 -2.50 13.97
CA GLY A 14 3.07 -2.78 13.73
C GLY A 14 3.36 -4.22 13.28
N GLU A 15 2.35 -4.98 12.88
CA GLU A 15 2.52 -6.31 12.26
C GLU A 15 2.61 -6.22 10.75
N PHE A 16 3.26 -7.22 10.13
CA PHE A 16 3.26 -7.42 8.69
C PHE A 16 2.48 -8.69 8.35
N ALA A 17 1.18 -8.54 8.10
CA ALA A 17 0.30 -9.62 7.68
C ALA A 17 0.29 -9.80 6.16
N VAL A 18 0.28 -11.05 5.71
CA VAL A 18 0.14 -11.38 4.29
C VAL A 18 -1.19 -12.09 4.05
N LEU A 19 -2.02 -11.54 3.18
CA LEU A 19 -3.23 -12.17 2.67
C LEU A 19 -2.86 -13.04 1.46
N MET A 20 -2.84 -14.36 1.63
CA MET A 20 -2.45 -15.29 0.59
C MET A 20 -3.66 -16.05 0.05
N GLY A 21 -3.71 -16.22 -1.27
CA GLY A 21 -4.77 -16.99 -1.93
C GLY A 21 -4.75 -16.84 -3.44
N ALA A 22 -5.52 -17.66 -4.13
CA ALA A 22 -5.63 -17.64 -5.58
C ALA A 22 -6.18 -16.29 -6.12
N SER A 23 -5.98 -16.03 -7.41
CA SER A 23 -6.64 -14.88 -8.07
C SER A 23 -8.16 -15.02 -7.94
N GLY A 24 -8.84 -13.90 -7.64
CA GLY A 24 -10.30 -13.89 -7.44
C GLY A 24 -10.78 -14.35 -6.06
N SER A 25 -9.89 -14.74 -5.12
CA SER A 25 -10.29 -15.19 -3.78
C SER A 25 -10.86 -14.09 -2.87
N GLY A 26 -10.81 -12.81 -3.26
CA GLY A 26 -11.34 -11.68 -2.49
C GLY A 26 -10.30 -10.80 -1.81
N LYS A 27 -8.98 -11.07 -1.96
CA LYS A 27 -7.88 -10.32 -1.31
C LYS A 27 -7.91 -8.81 -1.60
N SER A 28 -7.98 -8.43 -2.88
CA SER A 28 -8.03 -7.01 -3.28
C SER A 28 -9.30 -6.32 -2.79
N THR A 29 -10.44 -7.03 -2.76
CA THR A 29 -11.68 -6.51 -2.17
C THR A 29 -11.50 -6.28 -0.67
N LEU A 30 -10.86 -7.20 0.05
CA LEU A 30 -10.58 -7.03 1.47
C LEU A 30 -9.64 -5.85 1.71
N LEU A 31 -8.58 -5.71 0.90
CA LEU A 31 -7.69 -4.53 0.97
C LEU A 31 -8.44 -3.22 0.69
N ASN A 32 -9.36 -3.19 -0.29
CA ASN A 32 -10.15 -2.00 -0.60
C ASN A 32 -11.08 -1.60 0.55
N LEU A 33 -11.68 -2.57 1.24
CA LEU A 33 -12.47 -2.32 2.44
C LEU A 33 -11.59 -1.75 3.57
N ILE A 34 -10.44 -2.39 3.86
CA ILE A 34 -9.50 -1.93 4.89
C ILE A 34 -8.96 -0.55 4.53
N GLY A 35 -8.69 -0.31 3.25
CA GLY A 35 -8.26 0.98 2.69
C GLY A 35 -9.34 2.05 2.65
N ALA A 36 -10.56 1.71 3.09
CA ALA A 36 -11.72 2.61 3.03
C ALA A 36 -11.99 3.16 1.62
N VAL A 37 -11.61 2.40 0.58
CA VAL A 37 -11.94 2.68 -0.82
C VAL A 37 -13.38 2.24 -1.09
N ASP A 38 -13.76 1.08 -0.54
CA ASP A 38 -15.10 0.53 -0.58
C ASP A 38 -15.74 0.48 0.82
N ARG A 39 -17.04 0.25 0.89
CA ARG A 39 -17.79 0.05 2.13
C ARG A 39 -18.29 -1.38 2.23
N PRO A 40 -18.23 -2.02 3.41
CA PRO A 40 -18.81 -3.34 3.59
C PRO A 40 -20.34 -3.25 3.47
N THR A 41 -20.94 -4.21 2.78
CA THR A 41 -22.42 -4.31 2.67
C THR A 41 -23.04 -4.63 4.03
N ARG A 42 -22.35 -5.43 4.85
CA ARG A 42 -22.72 -5.81 6.21
C ARG A 42 -21.46 -5.99 7.05
N GLY A 43 -21.62 -6.02 8.37
CA GLY A 43 -20.52 -6.18 9.31
C GLY A 43 -19.94 -4.86 9.79
N ARG A 44 -18.79 -4.92 10.45
CA ARG A 44 -18.09 -3.77 11.02
C ARG A 44 -16.62 -3.82 10.63
N LEU A 45 -16.03 -2.66 10.44
CA LEU A 45 -14.62 -2.52 10.11
C LEU A 45 -14.03 -1.40 10.96
N PHE A 46 -12.99 -1.73 11.70
CA PHE A 46 -12.30 -0.79 12.58
C PHE A 46 -10.88 -0.55 12.09
N LEU A 47 -10.44 0.69 12.11
CA LEU A 47 -9.05 1.08 11.99
C LEU A 47 -8.64 1.77 13.31
N GLY A 48 -7.90 1.05 14.15
CA GLY A 48 -7.76 1.37 15.56
C GLY A 48 -9.15 1.42 16.23
N ASP A 49 -9.45 2.48 16.96
CA ASP A 49 -10.75 2.66 17.62
C ASP A 49 -11.83 3.23 16.69
N THR A 50 -11.52 3.51 15.43
CA THR A 50 -12.45 4.18 14.51
C THR A 50 -13.25 3.17 13.69
N ASP A 51 -14.57 3.16 13.87
CA ASP A 51 -15.51 2.39 13.05
C ASP A 51 -15.68 3.10 11.69
N ILE A 52 -15.07 2.52 10.64
CA ILE A 52 -15.08 3.09 9.28
C ILE A 52 -16.50 3.20 8.71
N ALA A 53 -17.39 2.29 9.07
CA ALA A 53 -18.76 2.29 8.57
C ALA A 53 -19.57 3.53 9.02
N LYS A 54 -19.14 4.20 10.09
CA LYS A 54 -19.80 5.41 10.62
C LYS A 54 -19.30 6.72 10.03
N LEU A 55 -18.20 6.66 9.24
CA LEU A 55 -17.59 7.85 8.66
C LEU A 55 -18.32 8.28 7.38
N ASP A 56 -18.47 9.59 7.20
CA ASP A 56 -18.88 10.16 5.92
C ASP A 56 -17.73 10.15 4.89
N ASP A 57 -18.02 10.47 3.62
CA ASP A 57 -17.03 10.42 2.54
C ASP A 57 -15.89 11.42 2.73
N LYS A 58 -16.15 12.55 3.37
CA LYS A 58 -15.12 13.54 3.70
C LYS A 58 -14.18 13.00 4.78
N GLN A 59 -14.72 12.40 5.82
CA GLN A 59 -13.95 11.78 6.90
C GLN A 59 -13.11 10.60 6.39
N LEU A 60 -13.70 9.72 5.55
CA LEU A 60 -12.98 8.63 4.89
C LEU A 60 -11.84 9.15 4.01
N THR A 61 -12.08 10.25 3.27
CA THR A 61 -11.04 10.86 2.44
C THR A 61 -9.91 11.43 3.29
N MET A 62 -10.21 12.08 4.40
CA MET A 62 -9.19 12.59 5.33
C MET A 62 -8.40 11.46 5.97
N MET A 63 -9.07 10.39 6.38
CA MET A 63 -8.43 9.20 6.96
C MET A 63 -7.49 8.54 5.96
N ARG A 64 -7.93 8.29 4.71
CA ARG A 64 -7.06 7.74 3.66
C ARG A 64 -5.80 8.58 3.47
N ARG A 65 -5.95 9.92 3.36
CA ARG A 65 -4.82 10.84 3.15
C ARG A 65 -3.82 10.86 4.30
N ALA A 66 -4.30 10.70 5.54
CA ALA A 66 -3.47 10.81 6.73
C ALA A 66 -2.87 9.47 7.15
N SER A 67 -3.61 8.37 6.98
CA SER A 67 -3.33 7.13 7.69
C SER A 67 -3.01 5.94 6.78
N ILE A 68 -3.21 6.04 5.47
CA ILE A 68 -3.07 4.89 4.57
C ILE A 68 -2.11 5.21 3.43
N GLY A 69 -1.08 4.36 3.27
CA GLY A 69 -0.26 4.27 2.08
C GLY A 69 -0.70 3.08 1.23
N TYR A 70 -1.03 3.30 -0.04
CA TYR A 70 -1.47 2.21 -0.92
C TYR A 70 -0.47 1.97 -2.04
N ILE A 71 -0.01 0.72 -2.17
CA ILE A 71 0.89 0.22 -3.21
C ILE A 71 0.08 -0.71 -4.10
N PHE A 72 -0.10 -0.34 -5.36
CA PHE A 72 -0.92 -1.07 -6.32
C PHE A 72 -0.06 -1.96 -7.25
N GLN A 73 -0.66 -3.01 -7.78
CA GLN A 73 -0.05 -3.90 -8.77
C GLN A 73 0.37 -3.15 -10.05
N PHE A 74 -0.45 -2.21 -10.53
CA PHE A 74 -0.22 -1.44 -11.77
C PHE A 74 0.40 -0.05 -11.51
N PHE A 75 1.15 0.12 -10.42
CA PHE A 75 1.85 1.33 -10.02
C PHE A 75 0.93 2.55 -9.81
N ASN A 76 -0.05 2.78 -10.65
CA ASN A 76 -1.01 3.90 -10.63
C ASN A 76 -0.32 5.28 -10.49
N LEU A 77 0.83 5.45 -11.17
CA LEU A 77 1.49 6.74 -11.25
C LEU A 77 0.69 7.69 -12.14
N ILE A 78 0.73 8.97 -11.81
CA ILE A 78 0.10 10.02 -12.60
C ILE A 78 1.06 10.32 -13.76
N PRO A 79 0.67 10.03 -15.02
CA PRO A 79 1.61 10.07 -16.15
C PRO A 79 2.09 11.47 -16.53
N THR A 80 1.33 12.50 -16.16
CA THR A 80 1.65 13.90 -16.40
C THR A 80 2.54 14.52 -15.32
N LEU A 81 2.82 13.81 -14.25
CA LEU A 81 3.70 14.22 -13.17
C LEU A 81 5.03 13.46 -13.26
N ASN A 82 6.13 14.14 -13.00
CA ASN A 82 7.43 13.49 -12.89
C ASN A 82 7.54 12.67 -11.59
N VAL A 83 8.68 11.99 -11.37
CA VAL A 83 8.92 11.16 -10.19
C VAL A 83 8.80 11.96 -8.88
N PHE A 84 9.44 13.15 -8.83
CA PHE A 84 9.36 14.01 -7.66
C PHE A 84 7.91 14.40 -7.34
N GLU A 85 7.15 14.80 -8.34
CA GLU A 85 5.76 15.23 -8.21
C GLU A 85 4.83 14.08 -7.84
N ASN A 86 5.03 12.87 -8.40
CA ASN A 86 4.29 11.68 -8.01
C ASN A 86 4.50 11.36 -6.53
N VAL A 87 5.74 11.38 -6.04
CA VAL A 87 6.04 11.14 -4.62
C VAL A 87 5.52 12.28 -3.75
N ALA A 88 5.61 13.54 -4.19
CA ALA A 88 5.12 14.72 -3.47
C ALA A 88 3.60 14.79 -3.36
N PHE A 89 2.87 14.05 -4.22
CA PHE A 89 1.42 14.23 -4.40
C PHE A 89 0.61 14.13 -3.09
N PRO A 90 0.81 13.14 -2.20
CA PRO A 90 0.08 13.07 -0.93
C PRO A 90 0.32 14.29 -0.02
N LEU A 91 1.55 14.78 0.05
CA LEU A 91 1.90 15.95 0.85
C LEU A 91 1.29 17.23 0.27
N SER A 92 1.24 17.34 -1.06
CA SER A 92 0.59 18.45 -1.76
C SER A 92 -0.92 18.49 -1.48
N LEU A 93 -1.58 17.33 -1.46
CA LEU A 93 -3.00 17.22 -1.09
C LEU A 93 -3.24 17.58 0.39
N ALA A 94 -2.27 17.30 1.26
CA ALA A 94 -2.28 17.69 2.67
C ALA A 94 -1.93 19.18 2.88
N ARG A 95 -1.59 19.92 1.82
CA ARG A 95 -1.14 21.33 1.86
C ARG A 95 0.10 21.55 2.74
N ALA A 96 1.01 20.59 2.77
CA ALA A 96 2.27 20.73 3.47
C ALA A 96 3.12 21.88 2.89
N ALA A 97 3.99 22.46 3.72
CA ALA A 97 4.86 23.55 3.28
C ALA A 97 5.86 23.09 2.20
N LYS A 98 6.15 23.94 1.21
CA LYS A 98 7.05 23.61 0.09
C LYS A 98 8.42 23.07 0.54
N GLY A 99 8.99 23.65 1.60
CA GLY A 99 10.26 23.21 2.16
C GLY A 99 10.19 21.79 2.75
N GLU A 100 9.10 21.47 3.45
CA GLU A 100 8.84 20.13 4.00
C GLU A 100 8.67 19.11 2.88
N ILE A 101 7.86 19.41 1.85
CA ILE A 101 7.68 18.55 0.68
C ILE A 101 9.04 18.23 0.05
N ARG A 102 9.87 19.26 -0.20
CA ARG A 102 11.18 19.08 -0.82
C ARG A 102 12.10 18.18 -0.01
N SER A 103 12.17 18.38 1.31
CA SER A 103 13.00 17.56 2.20
C SER A 103 12.51 16.11 2.22
N ARG A 104 11.23 15.88 2.51
CA ARG A 104 10.66 14.53 2.62
C ARG A 104 10.76 13.74 1.32
N VAL A 105 10.49 14.38 0.17
CA VAL A 105 10.58 13.71 -1.12
C VAL A 105 12.03 13.33 -1.43
N LYS A 106 13.01 14.20 -1.14
CA LYS A 106 14.42 13.89 -1.30
C LYS A 106 14.81 12.66 -0.48
N ASP A 107 14.47 12.64 0.81
CA ASP A 107 14.77 11.52 1.71
C ASP A 107 14.13 10.21 1.23
N VAL A 108 12.88 10.28 0.74
CA VAL A 108 12.18 9.11 0.20
C VAL A 108 12.82 8.63 -1.09
N LEU A 109 13.20 9.53 -2.00
CA LEU A 109 13.86 9.14 -3.26
C LEU A 109 15.22 8.47 -3.02
N GLU A 110 15.97 8.91 -2.03
CA GLU A 110 17.20 8.24 -1.60
C GLU A 110 16.91 6.81 -1.08
N ARG A 111 15.88 6.63 -0.25
CA ARG A 111 15.46 5.32 0.28
C ARG A 111 15.02 4.34 -0.80
N VAL A 112 14.25 4.80 -1.79
CA VAL A 112 13.81 3.94 -2.90
C VAL A 112 14.86 3.80 -4.00
N GLY A 113 16.06 4.42 -3.85
CA GLY A 113 17.19 4.33 -4.76
C GLY A 113 17.01 5.06 -6.09
N LEU A 114 16.21 6.14 -6.11
CA LEU A 114 15.86 6.88 -7.33
C LEU A 114 16.14 8.40 -7.27
N PRO A 115 17.15 8.90 -6.52
CA PRO A 115 17.40 10.34 -6.47
C PRO A 115 17.77 10.92 -7.85
N HIS A 116 18.43 10.12 -8.71
CA HIS A 116 18.83 10.50 -10.06
C HIS A 116 17.68 10.51 -11.06
N ARG A 117 16.52 9.98 -10.71
CA ARG A 117 15.30 9.92 -11.55
C ARG A 117 14.26 10.98 -11.20
N ALA A 118 14.54 11.89 -10.26
CA ALA A 118 13.56 12.84 -9.72
C ALA A 118 12.77 13.63 -10.79
N THR A 119 13.40 13.97 -11.91
CA THR A 119 12.80 14.76 -12.99
C THR A 119 12.24 13.93 -14.14
N HIS A 120 12.41 12.59 -14.11
CA HIS A 120 11.91 11.71 -15.17
C HIS A 120 10.40 11.49 -15.02
N TYR A 121 9.73 11.23 -16.14
CA TYR A 121 8.31 10.89 -16.19
C TYR A 121 8.12 9.36 -16.15
N PRO A 122 6.92 8.86 -15.76
CA PRO A 122 6.64 7.42 -15.72
C PRO A 122 6.97 6.67 -17.01
N SER A 123 6.79 7.28 -18.17
CA SER A 123 7.10 6.69 -19.48
C SER A 123 8.60 6.45 -19.73
N GLU A 124 9.46 7.03 -18.92
CA GLU A 124 10.92 6.91 -19.02
C GLU A 124 11.50 5.91 -18.01
N LEU A 125 10.64 5.24 -17.23
CA LEU A 125 11.01 4.34 -16.14
C LEU A 125 10.76 2.88 -16.49
N SER A 126 11.63 1.99 -16.00
CA SER A 126 11.35 0.56 -15.97
C SER A 126 10.21 0.22 -14.99
N GLY A 127 9.60 -0.97 -15.12
CA GLY A 127 8.55 -1.43 -14.20
C GLY A 127 8.99 -1.43 -12.73
N GLY A 128 10.21 -1.89 -12.46
CA GLY A 128 10.77 -1.87 -11.11
C GLY A 128 11.01 -0.45 -10.58
N GLU A 129 11.43 0.50 -11.43
CA GLU A 129 11.54 1.90 -11.04
C GLU A 129 10.16 2.51 -10.76
N MET A 130 9.17 2.25 -11.61
CA MET A 130 7.78 2.72 -11.40
C MET A 130 7.21 2.21 -10.07
N GLN A 131 7.45 0.94 -9.74
CA GLN A 131 6.99 0.38 -8.45
C GLN A 131 7.69 1.02 -7.26
N ARG A 132 9.00 1.29 -7.35
CA ARG A 132 9.70 2.01 -6.27
C ARG A 132 9.22 3.45 -6.11
N VAL A 133 8.84 4.13 -7.20
CA VAL A 133 8.17 5.45 -7.13
C VAL A 133 6.81 5.33 -6.46
N ALA A 134 6.00 4.31 -6.79
CA ALA A 134 4.71 4.06 -6.15
C ALA A 134 4.85 3.79 -4.64
N ILE A 135 5.88 3.03 -4.24
CA ILE A 135 6.22 2.84 -2.82
C ILE A 135 6.60 4.18 -2.17
N GLY A 136 7.47 4.96 -2.80
CA GLY A 136 7.85 6.29 -2.31
C GLY A 136 6.64 7.19 -2.07
N ARG A 137 5.71 7.23 -3.03
CA ARG A 137 4.44 7.95 -2.89
C ARG A 137 3.60 7.44 -1.72
N ALA A 138 3.54 6.12 -1.52
CA ALA A 138 2.76 5.52 -0.46
C ALA A 138 3.29 5.84 0.95
N ILE A 139 4.60 6.07 1.10
CA ILE A 139 5.24 6.24 2.42
C ILE A 139 5.62 7.68 2.79
N VAL A 140 5.60 8.63 1.84
CA VAL A 140 6.13 9.98 2.03
C VAL A 140 5.45 10.76 3.17
N HIS A 141 4.21 10.45 3.48
CA HIS A 141 3.44 11.07 4.56
C HIS A 141 3.50 10.27 5.88
N HIS A 142 4.31 9.21 5.93
CA HIS A 142 4.51 8.35 7.11
C HIS A 142 3.22 7.70 7.63
N PRO A 143 2.46 6.99 6.80
CA PRO A 143 1.20 6.39 7.21
C PRO A 143 1.44 5.28 8.25
N PRO A 144 0.56 5.13 9.26
CA PRO A 144 0.59 4.00 10.18
C PRO A 144 0.17 2.67 9.55
N LEU A 145 -0.52 2.70 8.41
CA LEU A 145 -0.96 1.52 7.66
C LEU A 145 -0.49 1.58 6.21
N ILE A 146 0.16 0.51 5.75
CA ILE A 146 0.53 0.31 4.34
C ILE A 146 -0.25 -0.89 3.81
N LEU A 147 -0.97 -0.68 2.71
CA LEU A 147 -1.66 -1.72 1.97
C LEU A 147 -0.92 -1.97 0.66
N ALA A 148 -0.59 -3.22 0.37
CA ALA A 148 0.12 -3.59 -0.85
C ALA A 148 -0.67 -4.69 -1.58
N ASP A 149 -1.20 -4.37 -2.75
CA ASP A 149 -1.96 -5.32 -3.57
C ASP A 149 -1.08 -5.83 -4.70
N GLU A 150 -0.64 -7.11 -4.61
CA GLU A 150 0.26 -7.77 -5.57
C GLU A 150 1.46 -6.90 -5.98
N PRO A 151 2.28 -6.40 -5.02
CA PRO A 151 3.29 -5.36 -5.29
C PRO A 151 4.38 -5.79 -6.26
N THR A 152 4.50 -7.09 -6.55
CA THR A 152 5.49 -7.66 -7.47
C THR A 152 4.87 -8.36 -8.68
N GLY A 153 3.55 -8.34 -8.83
CA GLY A 153 2.83 -9.12 -9.84
C GLY A 153 3.18 -8.78 -11.30
N ASN A 154 3.75 -7.59 -11.56
CA ASN A 154 4.16 -7.13 -12.89
C ASN A 154 5.68 -6.97 -13.02
N LEU A 155 6.48 -7.58 -12.16
CA LEU A 155 7.92 -7.44 -12.12
C LEU A 155 8.61 -8.78 -12.40
N ASP A 156 9.81 -8.71 -12.95
CA ASP A 156 10.73 -9.85 -12.94
C ASP A 156 11.20 -10.17 -11.51
N SER A 157 11.74 -11.36 -11.30
CA SER A 157 12.14 -11.87 -9.98
C SER A 157 13.11 -10.92 -9.26
N ARG A 158 14.11 -10.39 -9.98
CA ARG A 158 15.13 -9.50 -9.40
C ARG A 158 14.53 -8.18 -8.90
N ASN A 159 13.67 -7.55 -9.71
CA ASN A 159 12.98 -6.32 -9.30
C ASN A 159 11.94 -6.62 -8.22
N GLY A 160 11.32 -7.80 -8.25
CA GLY A 160 10.42 -8.28 -7.20
C GLY A 160 11.11 -8.34 -5.84
N ASP A 161 12.30 -8.96 -5.77
CA ASP A 161 13.09 -9.08 -4.54
C ASP A 161 13.50 -7.70 -3.98
N ILE A 162 13.90 -6.78 -4.85
CA ILE A 162 14.22 -5.40 -4.45
C ILE A 162 13.01 -4.71 -3.83
N VAL A 163 11.82 -4.86 -4.43
CA VAL A 163 10.58 -4.26 -3.96
C VAL A 163 10.14 -4.86 -2.62
N LEU A 164 10.17 -6.20 -2.48
CA LEU A 164 9.80 -6.88 -1.24
C LEU A 164 10.78 -6.54 -0.11
N GLY A 165 12.09 -6.56 -0.39
CA GLY A 165 13.12 -6.14 0.55
C GLY A 165 12.95 -4.69 1.02
N LEU A 166 12.57 -3.79 0.10
CA LEU A 166 12.28 -2.39 0.44
C LEU A 166 11.06 -2.29 1.38
N ILE A 167 9.95 -2.97 1.08
CA ILE A 167 8.76 -2.97 1.96
C ILE A 167 9.12 -3.52 3.34
N ARG A 168 9.90 -4.62 3.40
CA ARG A 168 10.35 -5.22 4.66
C ARG A 168 11.22 -4.27 5.48
N SER A 169 12.21 -3.63 4.86
CA SER A 169 13.09 -2.66 5.54
C SER A 169 12.32 -1.45 6.09
N LEU A 170 11.34 -0.95 5.34
CA LEU A 170 10.46 0.13 5.78
C LEU A 170 9.62 -0.27 7.00
N HIS A 171 9.12 -1.51 7.01
CA HIS A 171 8.41 -2.06 8.16
C HIS A 171 9.33 -2.19 9.38
N GLU A 172 10.54 -2.72 9.22
CA GLU A 172 11.49 -2.90 10.33
C GLU A 172 11.94 -1.56 10.95
N GLU A 173 12.12 -0.53 10.14
CA GLU A 173 12.59 0.78 10.59
C GLU A 173 11.55 1.57 11.39
N ARG A 174 10.29 1.57 10.94
CA ARG A 174 9.26 2.46 11.48
C ARG A 174 8.05 1.74 12.07
N ARG A 175 7.99 0.42 11.89
CA ARG A 175 6.90 -0.43 12.36
C ARG A 175 5.49 0.03 11.94
N PRO A 176 5.27 0.51 10.70
CA PRO A 176 3.90 0.64 10.23
C PRO A 176 3.25 -0.75 10.17
N THR A 177 1.95 -0.82 10.35
CA THR A 177 1.21 -2.04 10.02
C THR A 177 1.25 -2.22 8.50
N VAL A 178 1.62 -3.40 8.03
CA VAL A 178 1.63 -3.74 6.60
C VAL A 178 0.65 -4.88 6.35
N ILE A 179 -0.21 -4.70 5.34
CA ILE A 179 -1.09 -5.77 4.86
C ILE A 179 -0.82 -5.95 3.38
N MET A 180 -0.23 -7.07 3.01
CA MET A 180 0.13 -7.37 1.63
C MET A 180 -0.73 -8.51 1.11
N ALA A 181 -1.40 -8.30 -0.02
CA ALA A 181 -2.09 -9.36 -0.75
C ALA A 181 -1.16 -9.94 -1.82
N THR A 182 -1.05 -11.26 -1.88
CA THR A 182 -0.28 -11.95 -2.91
C THR A 182 -0.78 -13.38 -3.12
N HIS A 183 -0.43 -13.97 -4.27
CA HIS A 183 -0.55 -15.39 -4.54
C HIS A 183 0.82 -16.10 -4.58
N SER A 184 1.92 -15.36 -4.39
CA SER A 184 3.28 -15.87 -4.40
C SER A 184 3.73 -16.26 -3.01
N GLU A 185 4.11 -17.54 -2.82
CA GLU A 185 4.71 -18.04 -1.57
C GLU A 185 6.00 -17.30 -1.24
N HIS A 186 6.81 -16.97 -2.27
CA HIS A 186 8.03 -16.21 -2.08
C HIS A 186 7.74 -14.81 -1.54
N ALA A 187 6.76 -14.08 -2.10
CA ALA A 187 6.37 -12.79 -1.56
C ALA A 187 5.80 -12.92 -0.14
N ALA A 188 5.04 -13.97 0.14
CA ALA A 188 4.46 -14.22 1.45
C ALA A 188 5.51 -14.44 2.56
N SER A 189 6.69 -14.97 2.22
CA SER A 189 7.78 -15.18 3.19
C SER A 189 8.38 -13.90 3.77
N PHE A 190 8.06 -12.73 3.21
CA PHE A 190 8.49 -11.43 3.73
C PHE A 190 7.60 -10.89 4.86
N GLY A 191 6.41 -11.47 5.08
CA GLY A 191 5.53 -11.11 6.20
C GLY A 191 5.90 -11.78 7.52
N ASP A 192 5.31 -11.31 8.60
CA ASP A 192 5.45 -11.93 9.92
C ASP A 192 4.58 -13.18 10.03
N TYR A 193 3.41 -13.18 9.35
CA TYR A 193 2.50 -14.34 9.27
C TYR A 193 1.59 -14.24 8.04
N ILE A 194 0.97 -15.38 7.71
CA ILE A 194 0.11 -15.54 6.54
C ILE A 194 -1.33 -15.79 6.98
N VAL A 195 -2.26 -15.08 6.36
CA VAL A 195 -3.70 -15.27 6.43
C VAL A 195 -4.18 -15.83 5.10
N HIS A 196 -4.69 -17.05 5.08
CA HIS A 196 -5.18 -17.64 3.85
C HIS A 196 -6.60 -17.15 3.53
N VAL A 197 -6.81 -16.76 2.27
CA VAL A 197 -8.10 -16.29 1.74
C VAL A 197 -8.52 -17.19 0.58
N ALA A 198 -9.65 -17.87 0.72
CA ALA A 198 -10.22 -18.72 -0.31
C ALA A 198 -11.73 -18.48 -0.40
N ASP A 199 -12.24 -18.32 -1.63
CA ASP A 199 -13.68 -18.15 -1.92
C ASP A 199 -14.37 -17.10 -1.04
N GLY A 200 -13.68 -15.98 -0.81
CA GLY A 200 -14.19 -14.86 -0.01
C GLY A 200 -14.21 -15.09 1.49
N ARG A 201 -13.54 -16.13 2.01
CA ARG A 201 -13.45 -16.48 3.43
C ARG A 201 -12.00 -16.57 3.87
N ILE A 202 -11.77 -16.37 5.16
CA ILE A 202 -10.49 -16.67 5.79
C ILE A 202 -10.48 -18.16 6.14
N THR A 203 -9.44 -18.86 5.66
CA THR A 203 -9.15 -20.25 6.00
C THR A 203 -7.91 -20.31 6.87
N ARG A 204 -7.92 -21.15 7.88
CA ARG A 204 -6.77 -21.37 8.77
C ARG A 204 -5.76 -22.32 8.13
#